data_cf2c4e1a13069f20d613c74bcf0240de
#
_entry.id   cf2c4e1a13069f20d613c74bcf0240de
#
_cell.length_a   1.000
_cell.length_b   1.000
_cell.length_c   1.000
_cell.angle_alpha   90.00
_cell.angle_beta   90.00
_cell.angle_gamma   90.00
#
_symmetry.space_group_name_H-M   'P 1'
#
loop_
_entity.id
_entity.type
_entity.pdbx_description
1 polymer ?
#
loop_
_entity_poly.entity_id
_entity_poly.type
_entity_poly.pdbx_seq_one_letter_code
_entity_poly.pdbx_strand_id
1 'polypeptide(L)'
;MIKSLYFDNTAYKSAYELERLIRNFSLPHKLEFYTDRIPDGTDYAYFCADNGKLSVTVSDNDTVHKESSDVCEPSDYENELCRLLCRCMERHGHNPLPWGILTGVRPVKYIRSIYETCDNAEDYIRNTLLVSDRKLKLANDVIRLQKPVLDT
;
A
#
# COMPACT_ATOMS: atom_id res chain seq x y z
N MET A 1 -15.70 -9.86 -4.08
CA MET A 1 -14.83 -8.85 -4.75
C MET A 1 -15.22 -7.45 -4.28
N ILE A 2 -14.24 -6.67 -3.89
CA ILE A 2 -14.45 -5.30 -3.40
C ILE A 2 -15.08 -4.45 -4.50
N LYS A 3 -16.20 -3.78 -4.18
CA LYS A 3 -16.94 -2.94 -5.12
C LYS A 3 -16.91 -1.46 -4.76
N SER A 4 -16.68 -1.15 -3.48
CA SER A 4 -16.76 0.22 -2.97
C SER A 4 -15.59 0.52 -2.06
N LEU A 5 -15.11 1.76 -2.13
CA LEU A 5 -14.08 2.30 -1.26
C LEU A 5 -14.67 3.45 -0.45
N TYR A 6 -14.51 3.39 0.86
CA TYR A 6 -14.97 4.41 1.77
C TYR A 6 -13.79 5.08 2.44
N PHE A 7 -13.79 6.42 2.45
CA PHE A 7 -12.72 7.20 3.05
C PHE A 7 -13.29 8.12 4.12
N ASP A 8 -12.81 8.00 5.34
CA ASP A 8 -13.25 8.80 6.46
C ASP A 8 -12.14 9.69 6.97
N ASN A 9 -12.49 10.88 7.43
CA ASN A 9 -11.58 11.92 7.88
C ASN A 9 -10.55 12.25 6.77
N THR A 10 -9.25 12.19 7.07
CA THR A 10 -8.24 12.57 6.08
C THR A 10 -7.81 11.44 5.15
N ALA A 11 -8.41 10.26 5.26
CA ALA A 11 -8.03 9.12 4.42
C ALA A 11 -8.26 9.38 2.92
N TYR A 12 -9.21 10.27 2.55
CA TYR A 12 -9.47 10.61 1.16
C TYR A 12 -8.24 11.17 0.43
N LYS A 13 -7.30 11.75 1.16
CA LYS A 13 -6.07 12.29 0.56
C LYS A 13 -5.20 11.20 -0.07
N SER A 14 -5.35 9.96 0.38
CA SER A 14 -4.61 8.80 -0.14
C SER A 14 -5.44 7.94 -1.09
N ALA A 15 -6.62 8.43 -1.52
CA ALA A 15 -7.56 7.64 -2.31
C ALA A 15 -6.94 7.09 -3.59
N TYR A 16 -6.16 7.90 -4.30
CA TYR A 16 -5.53 7.49 -5.56
C TYR A 16 -4.57 6.31 -5.37
N GLU A 17 -3.69 6.40 -4.38
CA GLU A 17 -2.72 5.34 -4.12
C GLU A 17 -3.40 4.08 -3.59
N LEU A 18 -4.39 4.22 -2.73
CA LEU A 18 -5.13 3.09 -2.19
C LEU A 18 -5.92 2.36 -3.28
N GLU A 19 -6.54 3.10 -4.21
CA GLU A 19 -7.21 2.50 -5.36
C GLU A 19 -6.23 1.68 -6.20
N ARG A 20 -5.08 2.25 -6.52
CA ARG A 20 -4.07 1.55 -7.33
C ARG A 20 -3.59 0.29 -6.64
N LEU A 21 -3.39 0.35 -5.33
CA LEU A 21 -2.95 -0.81 -4.56
C LEU A 21 -4.00 -1.92 -4.56
N ILE A 22 -5.27 -1.58 -4.36
CA ILE A 22 -6.37 -2.55 -4.41
C ILE A 22 -6.42 -3.24 -5.77
N ARG A 23 -6.23 -2.49 -6.86
CA ARG A 23 -6.24 -3.06 -8.20
C ARG A 23 -5.10 -4.03 -8.45
N ASN A 24 -4.02 -3.96 -7.67
CA ASN A 24 -2.95 -4.95 -7.75
C ASN A 24 -3.33 -6.29 -7.12
N PHE A 25 -4.24 -6.29 -6.13
CA PHE A 25 -4.76 -7.52 -5.53
C PHE A 25 -5.90 -8.13 -6.33
N SER A 26 -6.73 -7.29 -6.93
CA SER A 26 -7.94 -7.68 -7.61
C SER A 26 -8.21 -6.67 -8.72
N LEU A 27 -8.77 -7.15 -9.85
CA LEU A 27 -9.11 -6.30 -10.98
C LEU A 27 -10.62 -6.05 -11.01
N PRO A 28 -11.17 -5.23 -10.12
CA PRO A 28 -12.59 -4.91 -10.18
C PRO A 28 -12.85 -4.07 -11.42
N HIS A 29 -13.95 -4.35 -12.11
CA HIS A 29 -14.31 -3.62 -13.32
C HIS A 29 -14.63 -2.16 -13.01
N LYS A 30 -15.24 -1.92 -11.86
CA LYS A 30 -15.66 -0.59 -11.44
C LYS A 30 -15.63 -0.50 -9.92
N LEU A 31 -15.07 0.59 -9.41
CA LEU A 31 -15.08 0.90 -7.98
C LEU A 31 -15.89 2.17 -7.75
N GLU A 32 -16.74 2.14 -6.73
CA GLU A 32 -17.44 3.33 -6.27
C GLU A 32 -16.69 3.93 -5.09
N PHE A 33 -16.67 5.26 -5.01
CA PHE A 33 -15.91 6.01 -4.01
C PHE A 33 -16.87 6.84 -3.16
N TYR A 34 -16.72 6.74 -1.84
CA TYR A 34 -17.54 7.49 -0.90
C TYR A 34 -16.65 8.13 0.16
N THR A 35 -17.03 9.34 0.58
CA THR A 35 -16.36 10.03 1.69
C THR A 35 -17.37 10.30 2.78
N ASP A 36 -16.92 10.19 4.05
CA ASP A 36 -17.71 10.49 5.24
C ASP A 36 -19.08 9.77 5.27
N ARG A 37 -19.06 8.50 4.86
CA ARG A 37 -20.23 7.62 4.90
C ARG A 37 -19.91 6.34 5.66
N ILE A 38 -20.95 5.76 6.27
CA ILE A 38 -20.87 4.43 6.86
C ILE A 38 -20.92 3.40 5.73
N PRO A 39 -20.03 2.41 5.70
CA PRO A 39 -20.06 1.37 4.66
C PRO A 39 -21.40 0.64 4.64
N ASP A 40 -21.87 0.39 3.43
CA ASP A 40 -23.12 -0.34 3.15
C ASP A 40 -22.78 -1.57 2.31
N GLY A 41 -23.47 -2.69 2.57
CA GLY A 41 -23.24 -3.93 1.85
C GLY A 41 -22.12 -4.78 2.44
N THR A 42 -21.61 -5.73 1.64
CA THR A 42 -20.66 -6.75 2.09
C THR A 42 -19.31 -6.71 1.38
N ASP A 43 -19.16 -5.91 0.32
CA ASP A 43 -17.95 -5.93 -0.51
C ASP A 43 -17.35 -4.52 -0.57
N TYR A 44 -16.60 -4.16 0.46
CA TYR A 44 -16.03 -2.82 0.55
C TYR A 44 -14.67 -2.83 1.23
N ALA A 45 -13.92 -1.76 1.04
CA ALA A 45 -12.77 -1.41 1.85
C ALA A 45 -13.02 -0.04 2.47
N TYR A 46 -12.81 0.06 3.78
CA TYR A 46 -13.04 1.26 4.56
C TYR A 46 -11.73 1.76 5.15
N PHE A 47 -11.41 3.01 4.88
CA PHE A 47 -10.17 3.65 5.32
C PHE A 47 -10.48 4.83 6.23
N CYS A 48 -9.83 4.87 7.38
CA CYS A 48 -10.00 5.97 8.33
C CYS A 48 -8.62 6.47 8.79
N ALA A 49 -8.47 7.78 8.82
CA ALA A 49 -7.27 8.44 9.33
C ALA A 49 -7.68 9.63 10.18
N ASP A 50 -7.66 9.47 11.51
CA ASP A 50 -8.13 10.47 12.46
C ASP A 50 -7.11 10.68 13.57
N ASN A 51 -6.48 11.87 13.60
CA ASN A 51 -5.56 12.29 14.67
C ASN A 51 -4.51 11.23 15.03
N GLY A 52 -3.86 10.67 14.01
CA GLY A 52 -2.82 9.68 14.21
C GLY A 52 -3.33 8.26 14.37
N LYS A 53 -4.63 8.05 14.42
CA LYS A 53 -5.23 6.72 14.46
C LYS A 53 -5.67 6.31 13.06
N LEU A 54 -5.05 5.27 12.55
CA LEU A 54 -5.31 4.77 11.21
C LEU A 54 -5.96 3.39 11.28
N SER A 55 -6.92 3.15 10.41
CA SER A 55 -7.53 1.83 10.30
C SER A 55 -7.95 1.53 8.88
N VAL A 56 -7.92 0.25 8.54
CA VAL A 56 -8.44 -0.28 7.28
C VAL A 56 -9.30 -1.48 7.61
N THR A 57 -10.51 -1.49 7.08
CA THR A 57 -11.43 -2.60 7.21
C THR A 57 -11.77 -3.09 5.80
N VAL A 58 -11.61 -4.38 5.56
CA VAL A 58 -11.97 -5.02 4.30
C VAL A 58 -13.06 -6.04 4.56
N SER A 59 -14.17 -5.90 3.86
CA SER A 59 -15.26 -6.84 3.86
C SER A 59 -15.41 -7.45 2.48
N ASP A 60 -15.33 -8.76 2.37
CA ASP A 60 -15.44 -9.49 1.12
C ASP A 60 -16.07 -10.85 1.39
N ASN A 61 -17.12 -11.19 0.67
CA ASN A 61 -17.83 -12.47 0.82
C ASN A 61 -18.21 -12.78 2.27
N ASP A 62 -18.79 -11.79 2.97
CA ASP A 62 -19.25 -11.90 4.37
C ASP A 62 -18.12 -12.06 5.39
N THR A 63 -16.89 -12.00 4.98
CA THR A 63 -15.73 -12.05 5.87
C THR A 63 -15.17 -10.64 6.06
N VAL A 64 -14.97 -10.22 7.29
CA VAL A 64 -14.48 -8.88 7.63
C VAL A 64 -13.18 -8.97 8.40
N HIS A 65 -12.17 -8.23 7.94
CA HIS A 65 -10.91 -8.07 8.65
C HIS A 65 -10.60 -6.59 8.83
N LYS A 66 -10.11 -6.24 10.02
CA LYS A 66 -9.72 -4.86 10.34
C LYS A 66 -8.30 -4.86 10.88
N GLU A 67 -7.49 -3.94 10.39
CA GLU A 67 -6.16 -3.66 10.89
C GLU A 67 -6.08 -2.19 11.27
N SER A 68 -5.39 -1.88 12.37
CA SER A 68 -5.25 -0.51 12.83
C SER A 68 -3.86 -0.26 13.40
N SER A 69 -3.46 1.00 13.42
CA SER A 69 -2.19 1.42 14.00
C SER A 69 -2.24 2.89 14.39
N ASP A 70 -1.24 3.32 15.16
CA ASP A 70 -1.05 4.72 15.53
C ASP A 70 0.18 5.24 14.82
N VAL A 71 0.07 6.44 14.22
CA VAL A 71 1.15 7.08 13.49
C VAL A 71 1.22 8.55 13.91
N CYS A 72 2.42 9.04 14.26
CA CYS A 72 2.59 10.40 14.75
C CYS A 72 2.58 11.46 13.63
N GLU A 73 3.22 11.15 12.50
CA GLU A 73 3.43 12.14 11.43
C GLU A 73 2.43 11.95 10.29
N PRO A 74 1.65 12.99 9.93
CA PRO A 74 0.71 12.89 8.82
C PRO A 74 1.35 12.48 7.49
N SER A 75 2.62 12.79 7.27
CA SER A 75 3.34 12.37 6.06
C SER A 75 3.50 10.86 5.93
N ASP A 76 3.35 10.11 7.04
CA ASP A 76 3.45 8.66 7.04
C ASP A 76 2.09 7.97 6.89
N TYR A 77 1.00 8.72 6.89
CA TYR A 77 -0.37 8.14 6.85
C TYR A 77 -0.59 7.30 5.59
N GLU A 78 -0.18 7.79 4.43
CA GLU A 78 -0.43 7.07 3.18
C GLU A 78 0.25 5.71 3.15
N ASN A 79 1.54 5.66 3.49
CA ASN A 79 2.27 4.40 3.53
C ASN A 79 1.67 3.45 4.55
N GLU A 80 1.27 3.95 5.72
CA GLU A 80 0.69 3.11 6.75
C GLU A 80 -0.67 2.56 6.33
N LEU A 81 -1.53 3.39 5.73
CA LEU A 81 -2.81 2.91 5.20
C LEU A 81 -2.60 1.83 4.13
N CYS A 82 -1.62 2.01 3.26
CA CYS A 82 -1.27 0.99 2.27
C CYS A 82 -0.82 -0.31 2.92
N ARG A 83 -0.01 -0.24 3.96
CA ARG A 83 0.46 -1.44 4.69
C ARG A 83 -0.70 -2.15 5.39
N LEU A 84 -1.59 -1.39 6.03
CA LEU A 84 -2.76 -1.96 6.69
C LEU A 84 -3.68 -2.63 5.67
N LEU A 85 -3.85 -2.04 4.49
CA LEU A 85 -4.63 -2.65 3.41
C LEU A 85 -4.00 -3.98 2.98
N CYS A 86 -2.69 -4.02 2.78
CA CYS A 86 -2.00 -5.26 2.42
C CYS A 86 -2.24 -6.36 3.46
N ARG A 87 -2.15 -6.02 4.73
CA ARG A 87 -2.42 -6.99 5.80
C ARG A 87 -3.84 -7.53 5.76
N CYS A 88 -4.83 -6.64 5.55
CA CYS A 88 -6.22 -7.07 5.44
C CYS A 88 -6.42 -8.00 4.25
N MET A 89 -5.85 -7.68 3.10
CA MET A 89 -6.00 -8.48 1.89
C MET A 89 -5.34 -9.86 2.06
N GLU A 90 -4.17 -9.91 2.70
CA GLU A 90 -3.50 -11.19 2.97
C GLU A 90 -4.32 -12.03 3.95
N ARG A 91 -4.96 -11.42 4.94
CA ARG A 91 -5.86 -12.14 5.86
C ARG A 91 -7.09 -12.68 5.14
N HIS A 92 -7.51 -12.06 4.05
CA HIS A 92 -8.57 -12.58 3.18
C HIS A 92 -8.09 -13.68 2.22
N GLY A 93 -6.83 -14.08 2.30
CA GLY A 93 -6.29 -15.16 1.50
C GLY A 93 -5.59 -14.73 0.22
N HIS A 94 -5.43 -13.44 -0.02
CA HIS A 94 -4.65 -12.97 -1.17
C HIS A 94 -3.16 -13.15 -0.92
N ASN A 95 -2.43 -13.46 -1.98
CA ASN A 95 -0.98 -13.56 -1.91
C ASN A 95 -0.35 -12.18 -1.70
N PRO A 96 0.78 -12.10 -0.97
CA PRO A 96 1.51 -10.85 -0.85
C PRO A 96 1.92 -10.30 -2.22
N LEU A 97 1.87 -8.98 -2.38
CA LEU A 97 2.28 -8.35 -3.63
C LEU A 97 3.81 -8.34 -3.74
N PRO A 98 4.38 -8.72 -4.91
CA PRO A 98 5.84 -8.78 -5.08
C PRO A 98 6.54 -7.45 -4.81
N TRP A 99 5.97 -6.35 -5.26
CA TRP A 99 6.52 -5.01 -5.02
C TRP A 99 5.93 -4.31 -3.79
N GLY A 100 5.18 -5.04 -2.96
CA GLY A 100 4.58 -4.50 -1.75
C GLY A 100 3.62 -3.34 -2.02
N ILE A 101 3.80 -2.23 -1.33
CA ILE A 101 2.95 -1.04 -1.50
C ILE A 101 3.36 -0.16 -2.68
N LEU A 102 4.43 -0.50 -3.39
CA LEU A 102 4.86 0.27 -4.57
C LEU A 102 3.93 0.00 -5.74
N THR A 103 3.23 1.03 -6.20
CA THR A 103 2.26 0.94 -7.27
C THR A 103 2.72 1.59 -8.58
N GLY A 104 3.88 2.26 -8.54
CA GLY A 104 4.42 2.96 -9.70
C GLY A 104 4.95 2.03 -10.77
N VAL A 105 5.11 2.57 -11.99
CA VAL A 105 5.60 1.80 -13.14
C VAL A 105 7.13 1.65 -13.15
N ARG A 106 7.85 2.33 -12.25
CA ARG A 106 9.31 2.28 -12.18
C ARG A 106 9.80 2.03 -10.76
N PRO A 107 9.50 0.86 -10.19
CA PRO A 107 9.86 0.58 -8.79
C PRO A 107 11.36 0.56 -8.53
N VAL A 108 12.17 0.12 -9.50
CA VAL A 108 13.63 0.06 -9.36
C VAL A 108 14.21 1.46 -9.19
N LYS A 109 13.71 2.44 -9.94
CA LYS A 109 14.16 3.84 -9.80
C LYS A 109 13.84 4.39 -8.42
N TYR A 110 12.66 4.08 -7.90
CA TYR A 110 12.24 4.51 -6.57
C TYR A 110 13.12 3.86 -5.49
N ILE A 111 13.37 2.55 -5.59
CA ILE A 111 14.24 1.84 -4.66
C ILE A 111 15.66 2.43 -4.69
N ARG A 112 16.16 2.75 -5.86
CA ARG A 112 17.46 3.41 -5.98
C ARG A 112 17.51 4.73 -5.21
N SER A 113 16.45 5.54 -5.31
CA SER A 113 16.39 6.80 -4.57
C SER A 113 16.39 6.58 -3.06
N ILE A 114 15.79 5.50 -2.57
CA ILE A 114 15.81 5.15 -1.16
C ILE A 114 17.25 4.85 -0.70
N TYR A 115 18.02 4.09 -1.49
CA TYR A 115 19.43 3.82 -1.15
C TYR A 115 20.28 5.09 -1.09
N GLU A 116 19.95 6.09 -1.89
CA GLU A 116 20.67 7.35 -1.93
C GLU A 116 20.34 8.28 -0.74
N THR A 117 19.18 8.13 -0.13
CA THR A 117 18.67 9.07 0.86
C THR A 117 18.41 8.49 2.24
N CYS A 118 18.47 7.17 2.40
CA CYS A 118 18.06 6.49 3.62
C CYS A 118 19.19 5.61 4.16
N ASP A 119 19.51 5.73 5.46
CA ASP A 119 20.61 4.98 6.07
C ASP A 119 20.30 3.49 6.21
N ASN A 120 19.07 3.14 6.57
CA ASN A 120 18.64 1.74 6.70
C ASN A 120 17.73 1.37 5.55
N ALA A 121 18.22 1.58 4.31
CA ALA A 121 17.42 1.44 3.11
C ALA A 121 16.79 0.05 2.95
N GLU A 122 17.55 -1.03 3.14
CA GLU A 122 17.00 -2.38 2.97
C GLU A 122 15.91 -2.69 3.98
N ASP A 123 16.10 -2.29 5.23
CA ASP A 123 15.08 -2.47 6.26
C ASP A 123 13.79 -1.71 5.92
N TYR A 124 13.94 -0.47 5.47
CA TYR A 124 12.80 0.35 5.04
C TYR A 124 12.05 -0.30 3.87
N ILE A 125 12.79 -0.77 2.86
CA ILE A 125 12.19 -1.39 1.67
C ILE A 125 11.43 -2.67 2.03
N ARG A 126 12.00 -3.52 2.90
CA ARG A 126 11.36 -4.77 3.29
C ARG A 126 10.21 -4.58 4.25
N ASN A 127 10.38 -3.77 5.28
CA ASN A 127 9.45 -3.69 6.40
C ASN A 127 8.44 -2.57 6.28
N THR A 128 8.78 -1.47 5.62
CA THR A 128 7.86 -0.35 5.41
C THR A 128 7.18 -0.45 4.05
N LEU A 129 7.94 -0.70 3.00
CA LEU A 129 7.40 -0.79 1.64
C LEU A 129 6.91 -2.20 1.30
N LEU A 130 7.25 -3.20 2.11
CA LEU A 130 6.81 -4.59 1.96
C LEU A 130 7.23 -5.24 0.63
N VAL A 131 8.33 -4.79 0.05
CA VAL A 131 8.88 -5.37 -1.18
C VAL A 131 9.43 -6.76 -0.87
N SER A 132 9.12 -7.76 -1.71
CA SER A 132 9.61 -9.12 -1.52
C SER A 132 11.13 -9.20 -1.69
N ASP A 133 11.76 -10.17 -1.02
CA ASP A 133 13.21 -10.39 -1.14
C ASP A 133 13.61 -10.67 -2.58
N ARG A 134 12.79 -11.40 -3.32
CA ARG A 134 13.04 -11.70 -4.72
C ARG A 134 13.10 -10.42 -5.57
N LYS A 135 12.15 -9.50 -5.38
CA LYS A 135 12.10 -8.24 -6.12
C LYS A 135 13.18 -7.27 -5.67
N LEU A 136 13.51 -7.28 -4.38
CA LEU A 136 14.62 -6.46 -3.88
C LEU A 136 15.93 -6.91 -4.49
N LYS A 137 16.17 -8.23 -4.58
CA LYS A 137 17.35 -8.77 -5.24
C LYS A 137 17.42 -8.34 -6.70
N LEU A 138 16.29 -8.46 -7.41
CA LEU A 138 16.21 -8.02 -8.81
C LEU A 138 16.54 -6.54 -8.94
N ALA A 139 15.97 -5.69 -8.08
CA ALA A 139 16.24 -4.26 -8.09
C ALA A 139 17.72 -3.96 -7.83
N ASN A 140 18.32 -4.64 -6.85
CA ASN A 140 19.74 -4.46 -6.53
C ASN A 140 20.64 -4.86 -7.70
N ASP A 141 20.31 -5.95 -8.39
CA ASP A 141 21.09 -6.39 -9.56
C ASP A 141 20.99 -5.37 -10.69
N VAL A 142 19.80 -4.82 -10.96
CA VAL A 142 19.59 -3.80 -11.99
C VAL A 142 20.36 -2.53 -11.63
N ILE A 143 20.26 -2.07 -10.39
CA ILE A 143 20.97 -0.87 -9.92
C ILE A 143 22.48 -1.03 -10.09
N ARG A 144 23.00 -2.19 -9.74
CA ARG A 144 24.44 -2.48 -9.86
C ARG A 144 24.89 -2.44 -11.32
N LEU A 145 24.10 -2.98 -12.23
CA LEU A 145 24.40 -2.96 -13.66
C LEU A 145 24.33 -1.56 -14.25
N GLN A 146 23.46 -0.71 -13.77
CA GLN A 146 23.28 0.66 -14.27
C GLN A 146 24.31 1.65 -13.70
N LYS A 147 24.88 1.35 -12.54
CA LYS A 147 25.77 2.27 -11.84
C LYS A 147 26.96 2.75 -12.67
N PRO A 148 27.70 1.90 -13.37
CA PRO A 148 28.84 2.36 -14.19
C PRO A 148 28.42 3.35 -15.28
N VAL A 149 27.22 3.22 -15.81
CA VAL A 149 26.69 4.12 -16.85
C VAL A 149 26.27 5.45 -16.26
N LEU A 150 25.66 5.41 -15.07
CA LEU A 150 25.09 6.59 -14.42
C LEU A 150 26.13 7.43 -13.66
N ASP A 151 27.23 6.81 -13.21
CA ASP A 151 28.32 7.49 -12.51
C ASP A 151 29.36 8.10 -13.46
N THR A 152 29.23 7.86 -14.75
CA THR A 152 30.08 8.50 -15.78
C THR A 152 29.41 9.77 -16.30
#